data_5bc34c5079fa2326adb93821a051bd50
#
_entry.id   5bc34c5079fa2326adb93821a051bd50
#
_cell.length_a   1.000
_cell.length_b   1.000
_cell.length_c   1.000
_cell.angle_alpha   90.00
_cell.angle_beta   90.00
_cell.angle_gamma   90.00
#
_symmetry.space_group_name_H-M   'P 1'
#
loop_
_entity.id
_entity.type
_entity.pdbx_description
1 polymer ?
#
loop_
_entity_poly.entity_id
_entity_poly.type
_entity_poly.pdbx_seq_one_letter_code
_entity_poly.pdbx_strand_id
1 'polypeptide(L)'
;MAQFTIPIEEIIDLLGLERSPKNRSSGRSIKVHCPFCGHKGYTMDVDVVNCVYHCFHCPEEFQKHTGALDLYSRVRLGAPSYLLDRKKVFQQLCEELGSGSVSYRDRKTIEDTNIYPAEDSTLDKAYTSLLSLPYLKLSAEHIENLVARGLTAKAASQCRFASIPESRALIEDHPYGRRVSGWYWSQGIEKTRMESPVLCKYSWQDVVAGVLIAEDLMMQGVNLEGVPGFYRITDDKWAIRYERGMMIPTISYEGNIVGIQTRRDSTTKNGLRYLTLSSKGLPEGVTANISRTHVVYNQKSISENTQVYVTEGPLKADIILWYLTRQKNADVALIALQGVNNTKEIPAIAEKLRNAGVHEVYSAFDMDKCGNISVAEADKALRKMFRKELINVYTMVWDPEYAKEKRAELISLAEGNDIPFLTSGNDYVDIGKLAQILTKRHIEYNVLHKNGITVKTHWRPETKGYDDYLHALSGV
;
A
#
# COMPACT_ATOMS: atom_id res chain seq x y z
N MET A 1 -1.14 10.06 -14.43
CA MET A 1 -1.56 9.49 -15.72
C MET A 1 -3.03 9.12 -15.60
N ALA A 2 -3.91 9.73 -16.41
CA ALA A 2 -5.31 9.40 -16.43
C ALA A 2 -5.46 7.91 -16.81
N GLN A 3 -6.12 7.14 -15.98
CA GLN A 3 -6.43 5.74 -16.25
C GLN A 3 -7.71 5.74 -17.08
N PHE A 4 -7.57 5.72 -18.42
CA PHE A 4 -8.70 5.54 -19.33
C PHE A 4 -9.24 4.12 -19.14
N THR A 5 -10.44 3.99 -18.63
CA THR A 5 -11.11 2.71 -18.49
C THR A 5 -12.17 2.60 -19.58
N ILE A 6 -11.90 1.79 -20.60
CA ILE A 6 -12.91 1.43 -21.62
C ILE A 6 -13.88 0.45 -20.95
N PRO A 7 -15.21 0.69 -21.01
CA PRO A 7 -16.19 -0.23 -20.48
C PRO A 7 -16.06 -1.60 -21.15
N ILE A 8 -16.00 -2.66 -20.37
CA ILE A 8 -15.82 -4.02 -20.91
C ILE A 8 -17.02 -4.45 -21.79
N GLU A 9 -18.18 -3.84 -21.59
CA GLU A 9 -19.38 -4.07 -22.41
C GLU A 9 -19.19 -3.62 -23.87
N GLU A 10 -18.52 -2.48 -24.08
CA GLU A 10 -18.22 -1.99 -25.44
C GLU A 10 -17.25 -2.94 -26.15
N ILE A 11 -16.35 -3.57 -25.40
CA ILE A 11 -15.43 -4.56 -25.96
C ILE A 11 -16.14 -5.86 -26.27
N ILE A 12 -17.09 -6.29 -25.43
CA ILE A 12 -17.94 -7.45 -25.72
C ILE A 12 -18.71 -7.24 -27.04
N ASP A 13 -19.28 -6.05 -27.23
CA ASP A 13 -20.04 -5.72 -28.42
C ASP A 13 -19.13 -5.59 -29.65
N LEU A 14 -17.96 -4.94 -29.53
CA LEU A 14 -16.94 -4.86 -30.58
C LEU A 14 -16.45 -6.25 -31.03
N LEU A 15 -16.26 -7.15 -30.08
CA LEU A 15 -15.81 -8.51 -30.36
C LEU A 15 -16.94 -9.46 -30.80
N GLY A 16 -18.21 -9.00 -30.81
CA GLY A 16 -19.37 -9.79 -31.17
C GLY A 16 -19.63 -10.97 -30.23
N LEU A 17 -19.26 -10.86 -28.96
CA LEU A 17 -19.45 -11.95 -27.99
C LEU A 17 -20.92 -12.07 -27.62
N GLU A 18 -21.49 -13.26 -27.84
CA GLU A 18 -22.91 -13.53 -27.58
C GLU A 18 -23.23 -13.48 -26.09
N ARG A 19 -24.23 -12.68 -25.72
CA ARG A 19 -24.70 -12.51 -24.34
C ARG A 19 -25.80 -13.51 -24.03
N SER A 20 -25.80 -14.05 -22.81
CA SER A 20 -26.87 -14.92 -22.35
C SER A 20 -28.24 -14.23 -22.40
N PRO A 21 -29.28 -14.85 -22.96
CA PRO A 21 -30.62 -14.27 -22.95
C PRO A 21 -31.23 -14.16 -21.54
N LYS A 22 -30.61 -14.79 -20.54
CA LYS A 22 -31.01 -14.72 -19.12
C LYS A 22 -30.35 -13.57 -18.35
N ASN A 23 -29.52 -12.76 -19.01
CA ASN A 23 -28.91 -11.59 -18.36
C ASN A 23 -30.00 -10.58 -17.98
N ARG A 24 -29.95 -10.09 -16.73
CA ARG A 24 -30.83 -9.00 -16.27
C ARG A 24 -30.27 -7.66 -16.72
N SER A 25 -31.11 -6.74 -17.16
CA SER A 25 -30.74 -5.41 -17.67
C SER A 25 -30.07 -4.47 -16.64
N SER A 26 -30.11 -4.83 -15.35
CA SER A 26 -29.52 -4.04 -14.24
C SER A 26 -28.48 -4.83 -13.43
N GLY A 27 -27.96 -5.93 -13.98
CA GLY A 27 -27.00 -6.79 -13.27
C GLY A 27 -25.58 -6.23 -13.24
N ARG A 28 -24.90 -6.34 -12.11
CA ARG A 28 -23.47 -6.06 -11.95
C ARG A 28 -22.60 -7.00 -12.79
N SER A 29 -23.12 -8.19 -13.11
CA SER A 29 -22.42 -9.22 -13.86
C SER A 29 -23.30 -9.66 -15.03
N ILE A 30 -22.69 -9.86 -16.19
CA ILE A 30 -23.31 -10.44 -17.39
C ILE A 30 -22.58 -11.71 -17.78
N LYS A 31 -23.34 -12.69 -18.26
CA LYS A 31 -22.78 -13.94 -18.80
C LYS A 31 -22.70 -13.87 -20.30
N VAL A 32 -21.53 -14.23 -20.84
CA VAL A 32 -21.29 -14.28 -22.28
C VAL A 32 -20.71 -15.62 -22.70
N HIS A 33 -20.81 -15.94 -23.99
CA HIS A 33 -20.14 -17.10 -24.56
C HIS A 33 -18.60 -16.86 -24.51
N CYS A 34 -17.87 -17.82 -23.93
CA CYS A 34 -16.42 -17.69 -23.78
C CYS A 34 -15.72 -17.92 -25.13
N PRO A 35 -14.93 -16.98 -25.65
CA PRO A 35 -14.22 -17.15 -26.92
C PRO A 35 -13.00 -18.07 -26.83
N PHE A 36 -12.62 -18.53 -25.63
CA PHE A 36 -11.35 -19.25 -25.42
C PHE A 36 -11.51 -20.78 -25.24
N CYS A 37 -12.56 -21.23 -24.56
CA CYS A 37 -12.66 -22.64 -24.14
C CYS A 37 -13.55 -23.50 -25.06
N GLY A 38 -14.22 -22.92 -26.07
CA GLY A 38 -15.12 -23.67 -27.00
C GLY A 38 -16.33 -24.33 -26.33
N HIS A 39 -16.61 -24.05 -25.06
CA HIS A 39 -17.76 -24.62 -24.35
C HIS A 39 -19.07 -24.03 -24.89
N LYS A 40 -20.08 -24.87 -25.13
CA LYS A 40 -21.35 -24.48 -25.77
C LYS A 40 -22.29 -23.59 -24.91
N GLY A 41 -21.92 -23.26 -23.68
CA GLY A 41 -22.73 -22.45 -22.77
C GLY A 41 -22.13 -21.04 -22.53
N TYR A 42 -22.89 -20.18 -21.85
CA TYR A 42 -22.43 -18.86 -21.42
C TYR A 42 -21.59 -18.98 -20.15
N THR A 43 -20.35 -19.42 -20.31
CA THR A 43 -19.46 -19.83 -19.22
C THR A 43 -18.52 -18.72 -18.73
N MET A 44 -18.46 -17.59 -19.44
CA MET A 44 -17.66 -16.45 -19.03
C MET A 44 -18.53 -15.43 -18.30
N ASP A 45 -18.19 -15.16 -17.07
CA ASP A 45 -18.81 -14.14 -16.22
C ASP A 45 -18.02 -12.83 -16.35
N VAL A 46 -18.72 -11.72 -16.59
CA VAL A 46 -18.11 -10.41 -16.79
C VAL A 46 -18.66 -9.44 -15.76
N ASP A 47 -17.81 -8.97 -14.85
CA ASP A 47 -18.13 -7.89 -13.90
C ASP A 47 -17.99 -6.55 -14.63
N VAL A 48 -19.11 -5.97 -14.99
CA VAL A 48 -19.16 -4.70 -15.76
C VAL A 48 -18.74 -3.50 -14.94
N VAL A 49 -18.80 -3.59 -13.62
CA VAL A 49 -18.40 -2.51 -12.71
C VAL A 49 -16.88 -2.45 -12.56
N ASN A 50 -16.25 -3.61 -12.40
CA ASN A 50 -14.81 -3.71 -12.25
C ASN A 50 -14.08 -3.88 -13.59
N CYS A 51 -14.82 -4.03 -14.72
CA CYS A 51 -14.27 -4.23 -16.06
C CYS A 51 -13.33 -5.44 -16.15
N VAL A 52 -13.74 -6.57 -15.54
CA VAL A 52 -13.00 -7.83 -15.54
C VAL A 52 -13.88 -8.98 -15.97
N TYR A 53 -13.26 -10.03 -16.53
CA TYR A 53 -13.97 -11.27 -16.91
C TYR A 53 -13.35 -12.48 -16.23
N HIS A 54 -14.15 -13.55 -16.10
CA HIS A 54 -13.70 -14.84 -15.59
C HIS A 54 -14.46 -15.97 -16.28
N CYS A 55 -13.73 -16.98 -16.75
CA CYS A 55 -14.34 -18.19 -17.28
C CYS A 55 -13.96 -19.41 -16.44
N PHE A 56 -14.93 -20.10 -15.86
CA PHE A 56 -14.70 -21.25 -14.99
C PHE A 56 -14.21 -22.51 -15.72
N HIS A 57 -14.28 -22.51 -17.05
CA HIS A 57 -13.87 -23.65 -17.89
C HIS A 57 -12.52 -23.45 -18.60
N CYS A 58 -11.99 -22.24 -18.55
CA CYS A 58 -10.68 -21.96 -19.12
C CYS A 58 -9.54 -22.42 -18.22
N PRO A 59 -8.38 -22.84 -18.78
CA PRO A 59 -7.15 -23.09 -18.03
C PRO A 59 -6.73 -21.87 -17.19
N GLU A 60 -5.95 -22.11 -16.13
CA GLU A 60 -5.51 -21.09 -15.16
C GLU A 60 -4.79 -19.88 -15.80
N GLU A 61 -4.11 -20.09 -16.91
CA GLU A 61 -3.43 -19.06 -17.69
C GLU A 61 -4.37 -17.98 -18.25
N PHE A 62 -5.64 -18.33 -18.52
CA PHE A 62 -6.68 -17.40 -18.97
C PHE A 62 -7.40 -16.72 -17.80
N GLN A 63 -7.13 -17.11 -16.56
CA GLN A 63 -7.73 -16.53 -15.36
C GLN A 63 -6.84 -15.44 -14.74
N LYS A 64 -5.66 -15.21 -15.28
CA LYS A 64 -4.75 -14.13 -14.88
C LYS A 64 -4.89 -12.95 -15.84
N HIS A 65 -4.83 -11.72 -15.31
CA HIS A 65 -4.91 -10.48 -16.10
C HIS A 65 -6.19 -10.41 -16.95
N THR A 66 -7.34 -10.41 -16.29
CA THR A 66 -8.65 -10.52 -16.92
C THR A 66 -9.34 -9.18 -17.17
N GLY A 67 -8.61 -8.13 -17.43
CA GLY A 67 -9.14 -6.79 -17.71
C GLY A 67 -9.66 -6.64 -19.15
N ALA A 68 -10.40 -5.54 -19.40
CA ALA A 68 -11.00 -5.21 -20.68
C ALA A 68 -9.99 -5.20 -21.86
N LEU A 69 -8.83 -4.57 -21.67
CA LEU A 69 -7.78 -4.55 -22.69
C LEU A 69 -7.19 -5.94 -22.97
N ASP A 70 -7.14 -6.81 -21.94
CA ASP A 70 -6.66 -8.17 -22.09
C ASP A 70 -7.65 -9.04 -22.86
N LEU A 71 -8.96 -8.88 -22.62
CA LEU A 71 -10.00 -9.54 -23.42
C LEU A 71 -9.85 -9.20 -24.91
N TYR A 72 -9.71 -7.92 -25.22
CA TYR A 72 -9.52 -7.46 -26.60
C TYR A 72 -8.27 -8.08 -27.23
N SER A 73 -7.12 -7.96 -26.56
CA SER A 73 -5.84 -8.42 -27.11
C SER A 73 -5.80 -9.93 -27.34
N ARG A 74 -6.35 -10.71 -26.41
CA ARG A 74 -6.43 -12.18 -26.57
C ARG A 74 -7.30 -12.60 -27.75
N VAL A 75 -8.45 -11.93 -27.94
CA VAL A 75 -9.38 -12.29 -29.03
C VAL A 75 -8.92 -11.76 -30.38
N ARG A 76 -8.43 -10.50 -30.47
CA ARG A 76 -8.02 -9.87 -31.73
C ARG A 76 -6.59 -10.14 -32.14
N LEU A 77 -5.67 -10.21 -31.15
CA LEU A 77 -4.24 -10.29 -31.42
C LEU A 77 -3.63 -11.65 -31.01
N GLY A 78 -4.44 -12.56 -30.47
CA GLY A 78 -4.03 -13.92 -30.12
C GLY A 78 -3.10 -14.02 -28.90
N ALA A 79 -2.81 -12.92 -28.21
CA ALA A 79 -1.90 -12.89 -27.07
C ALA A 79 -2.41 -11.95 -25.95
N PRO A 80 -2.11 -12.25 -24.67
CA PRO A 80 -2.47 -11.39 -23.58
C PRO A 80 -1.74 -10.04 -23.65
N SER A 81 -2.41 -8.98 -23.21
CA SER A 81 -1.96 -7.58 -23.34
C SER A 81 -0.60 -7.31 -22.67
N TYR A 82 -0.24 -8.07 -21.64
CA TYR A 82 1.04 -7.90 -20.93
C TYR A 82 2.25 -8.46 -21.69
N LEU A 83 2.02 -9.31 -22.71
CA LEU A 83 3.07 -9.81 -23.63
C LEU A 83 3.24 -8.93 -24.86
N LEU A 84 2.39 -7.92 -25.03
CA LEU A 84 2.36 -7.02 -26.18
C LEU A 84 2.72 -5.58 -25.75
N ASP A 85 2.98 -4.71 -26.72
CA ASP A 85 3.09 -3.29 -26.47
C ASP A 85 1.69 -2.73 -26.12
N ARG A 86 1.40 -2.61 -24.83
CA ARG A 86 0.09 -2.18 -24.32
C ARG A 86 -0.38 -0.84 -24.87
N LYS A 87 0.55 0.06 -25.20
CA LYS A 87 0.20 1.37 -25.78
C LYS A 87 -0.33 1.21 -27.20
N LYS A 88 0.31 0.37 -28.00
CA LYS A 88 -0.15 0.05 -29.37
C LYS A 88 -1.47 -0.70 -29.36
N VAL A 89 -1.62 -1.70 -28.46
CA VAL A 89 -2.88 -2.44 -28.28
C VAL A 89 -4.01 -1.49 -27.92
N PHE A 90 -3.78 -0.54 -27.02
CA PHE A 90 -4.77 0.45 -26.64
C PHE A 90 -5.12 1.41 -27.77
N GLN A 91 -4.14 1.86 -28.55
CA GLN A 91 -4.36 2.71 -29.73
C GLN A 91 -5.22 1.97 -30.77
N GLN A 92 -4.90 0.73 -31.09
CA GLN A 92 -5.68 -0.08 -32.03
C GLN A 92 -7.11 -0.29 -31.54
N LEU A 93 -7.31 -0.58 -30.25
CA LEU A 93 -8.65 -0.68 -29.67
C LEU A 93 -9.45 0.63 -29.83
N CYS A 94 -8.82 1.78 -29.56
CA CYS A 94 -9.46 3.09 -29.75
C CYS A 94 -9.82 3.36 -31.23
N GLU A 95 -8.99 2.94 -32.16
CA GLU A 95 -9.25 3.05 -33.60
C GLU A 95 -10.43 2.17 -34.03
N GLU A 96 -10.52 0.93 -33.54
CA GLU A 96 -11.63 0.01 -33.83
C GLU A 96 -12.96 0.45 -33.18
N LEU A 97 -12.92 1.08 -32.02
CA LEU A 97 -14.10 1.65 -31.36
C LEU A 97 -14.60 2.94 -32.04
N GLY A 98 -13.81 3.50 -32.95
CA GLY A 98 -14.08 4.80 -33.57
C GLY A 98 -13.81 5.96 -32.60
N SER A 99 -13.24 7.05 -33.09
CA SER A 99 -12.85 8.23 -32.32
C SER A 99 -13.98 8.98 -31.58
N GLY A 100 -15.20 8.45 -31.59
CA GLY A 100 -16.39 8.99 -30.92
C GLY A 100 -16.92 8.12 -29.75
N SER A 101 -16.43 6.91 -29.59
CA SER A 101 -16.96 5.95 -28.60
C SER A 101 -16.11 5.76 -27.36
N VAL A 102 -15.01 6.47 -27.19
CA VAL A 102 -14.43 6.68 -25.87
C VAL A 102 -15.38 7.62 -25.14
N SER A 103 -16.60 7.15 -24.87
CA SER A 103 -17.45 7.82 -23.92
C SER A 103 -16.73 7.72 -22.58
N TYR A 104 -16.20 8.83 -22.14
CA TYR A 104 -16.17 9.13 -20.73
C TYR A 104 -17.55 8.71 -20.21
N ARG A 105 -17.68 7.46 -19.69
CA ARG A 105 -18.78 7.23 -18.77
C ARG A 105 -18.45 8.23 -17.67
N ASP A 106 -19.16 9.34 -17.71
CA ASP A 106 -19.53 9.98 -16.47
C ASP A 106 -20.03 8.84 -15.57
N ARG A 107 -19.09 8.21 -14.80
CA ARG A 107 -19.50 7.96 -13.43
C ARG A 107 -20.14 9.27 -13.12
N LYS A 108 -21.53 9.27 -12.96
CA LYS A 108 -22.22 10.41 -12.37
C LYS A 108 -21.19 11.01 -11.46
N THR A 109 -20.54 12.03 -11.93
CA THR A 109 -19.53 12.73 -11.20
C THR A 109 -20.26 13.04 -9.92
N ILE A 110 -20.00 12.29 -8.86
CA ILE A 110 -19.62 13.01 -7.67
C ILE A 110 -18.61 13.96 -8.26
N GLU A 111 -19.07 15.22 -8.49
CA GLU A 111 -18.23 16.26 -9.04
C GLU A 111 -16.89 16.00 -8.43
N ASP A 112 -15.89 15.63 -9.24
CA ASP A 112 -14.51 15.63 -8.82
C ASP A 112 -14.25 17.11 -8.54
N THR A 113 -14.83 17.59 -7.49
CA THR A 113 -14.30 18.71 -6.76
C THR A 113 -12.93 18.18 -6.41
N ASN A 114 -11.93 18.56 -7.21
CA ASN A 114 -10.53 18.26 -6.96
C ASN A 114 -10.17 18.95 -5.64
N ILE A 115 -10.66 18.40 -4.52
CA ILE A 115 -10.28 18.87 -3.20
C ILE A 115 -8.89 18.31 -3.01
N TYR A 116 -7.92 19.18 -3.23
CA TYR A 116 -6.52 18.88 -2.96
C TYR A 116 -6.33 18.75 -1.45
N PRO A 117 -5.39 17.91 -1.00
CA PRO A 117 -5.01 17.90 0.40
C PRO A 117 -4.68 19.31 0.88
N ALA A 118 -5.09 19.62 2.09
CA ALA A 118 -4.73 20.87 2.76
C ALA A 118 -3.21 21.00 2.88
N GLU A 119 -2.73 22.22 3.17
CA GLU A 119 -1.30 22.46 3.42
C GLU A 119 -0.78 21.67 4.61
N ASP A 120 0.53 21.37 4.61
CA ASP A 120 1.18 20.53 5.62
C ASP A 120 0.96 21.03 7.06
N SER A 121 0.87 22.34 7.28
CA SER A 121 0.56 22.94 8.59
C SER A 121 -0.86 22.60 9.08
N THR A 122 -1.83 22.56 8.19
CA THR A 122 -3.22 22.15 8.51
C THR A 122 -3.28 20.66 8.77
N LEU A 123 -2.60 19.84 7.94
CA LEU A 123 -2.49 18.40 8.13
C LEU A 123 -1.83 18.08 9.49
N ASP A 124 -0.73 18.74 9.82
CA ASP A 124 -0.01 18.56 11.08
C ASP A 124 -0.90 18.86 12.29
N LYS A 125 -1.59 20.01 12.26
CA LYS A 125 -2.53 20.37 13.34
C LYS A 125 -3.63 19.33 13.51
N ALA A 126 -4.25 18.89 12.40
CA ALA A 126 -5.34 17.94 12.43
C ALA A 126 -4.88 16.56 12.93
N TYR A 127 -3.78 16.03 12.40
CA TYR A 127 -3.30 14.71 12.78
C TYR A 127 -2.64 14.70 14.16
N THR A 128 -1.96 15.77 14.57
CA THR A 128 -1.43 15.89 15.94
C THR A 128 -2.57 15.91 16.96
N SER A 129 -3.64 16.68 16.69
CA SER A 129 -4.84 16.68 17.54
C SER A 129 -5.52 15.30 17.57
N LEU A 130 -5.66 14.64 16.41
CA LEU A 130 -6.23 13.29 16.30
C LEU A 130 -5.46 12.28 17.18
N LEU A 131 -4.15 12.22 17.03
CA LEU A 131 -3.30 11.27 17.76
C LEU A 131 -3.20 11.57 19.27
N SER A 132 -3.61 12.78 19.67
CA SER A 132 -3.62 13.23 21.07
C SER A 132 -4.95 13.01 21.79
N LEU A 133 -5.99 12.51 21.08
CA LEU A 133 -7.28 12.24 21.71
C LEU A 133 -7.14 11.18 22.81
N PRO A 134 -7.67 11.42 24.01
CA PRO A 134 -7.37 10.58 25.18
C PRO A 134 -7.86 9.13 25.06
N TYR A 135 -8.89 8.89 24.25
CA TYR A 135 -9.42 7.55 23.99
C TYR A 135 -8.79 6.83 22.79
N LEU A 136 -7.87 7.49 22.07
CA LEU A 136 -7.07 6.89 20.99
C LEU A 136 -5.65 6.52 21.46
N LYS A 137 -5.40 6.49 22.78
CA LYS A 137 -4.10 6.04 23.32
C LYS A 137 -3.75 4.66 22.81
N LEU A 138 -2.44 4.43 22.63
CA LEU A 138 -1.92 3.15 22.20
C LEU A 138 -2.40 2.02 23.14
N SER A 139 -3.08 1.02 22.57
CA SER A 139 -3.65 -0.10 23.32
C SER A 139 -2.55 -1.03 23.86
N ALA A 140 -2.86 -1.80 24.91
CA ALA A 140 -1.93 -2.79 25.47
C ALA A 140 -1.49 -3.80 24.41
N GLU A 141 -2.42 -4.28 23.57
CA GLU A 141 -2.12 -5.21 22.47
C GLU A 141 -1.12 -4.62 21.46
N HIS A 142 -1.27 -3.33 21.11
CA HIS A 142 -0.33 -2.67 20.21
C HIS A 142 1.02 -2.42 20.87
N ILE A 143 1.06 -2.11 22.18
CA ILE A 143 2.31 -2.01 22.94
C ILE A 143 3.02 -3.36 22.93
N GLU A 144 2.33 -4.47 23.22
CA GLU A 144 2.90 -5.83 23.18
C GLU A 144 3.44 -6.18 21.79
N ASN A 145 2.71 -5.81 20.72
CA ASN A 145 3.17 -5.97 19.34
C ASN A 145 4.47 -5.20 19.04
N LEU A 146 4.63 -4.01 19.60
CA LEU A 146 5.84 -3.20 19.45
C LEU A 146 6.99 -3.75 20.30
N VAL A 147 6.68 -4.25 21.51
CA VAL A 147 7.65 -4.92 22.38
C VAL A 147 8.16 -6.20 21.72
N ALA A 148 7.29 -6.99 21.11
CA ALA A 148 7.68 -8.18 20.34
C ALA A 148 8.59 -7.86 19.12
N ARG A 149 8.69 -6.59 18.72
CA ARG A 149 9.63 -6.09 17.72
C ARG A 149 10.86 -5.42 18.33
N GLY A 150 11.01 -5.53 19.63
CA GLY A 150 12.19 -5.13 20.40
C GLY A 150 12.15 -3.75 21.02
N LEU A 151 11.06 -2.96 20.89
CA LEU A 151 10.94 -1.74 21.67
C LEU A 151 10.72 -2.06 23.15
N THR A 152 11.19 -1.17 24.04
CA THR A 152 10.69 -1.24 25.42
C THR A 152 9.26 -0.71 25.50
N ALA A 153 8.46 -1.14 26.47
CA ALA A 153 7.11 -0.60 26.69
C ALA A 153 7.12 0.93 26.84
N LYS A 154 8.17 1.48 27.50
CA LYS A 154 8.37 2.93 27.62
C LYS A 154 8.60 3.58 26.25
N ALA A 155 9.46 3.00 25.41
CA ALA A 155 9.72 3.53 24.07
C ALA A 155 8.46 3.45 23.20
N ALA A 156 7.73 2.31 23.23
CA ALA A 156 6.48 2.15 22.53
C ALA A 156 5.45 3.25 22.92
N SER A 157 5.33 3.55 24.20
CA SER A 157 4.44 4.61 24.71
C SER A 157 4.89 6.03 24.33
N GLN A 158 6.15 6.23 23.97
CA GLN A 158 6.71 7.51 23.53
C GLN A 158 6.60 7.72 22.02
N CYS A 159 6.30 6.67 21.24
CA CYS A 159 6.01 6.81 19.83
C CYS A 159 4.72 7.64 19.66
N ARG A 160 4.67 8.43 18.58
CA ARG A 160 3.44 9.18 18.21
C ARG A 160 2.36 8.27 17.63
N PHE A 161 2.33 6.98 18.01
CA PHE A 161 1.34 6.02 17.57
C PHE A 161 0.09 6.11 18.43
N ALA A 162 -1.05 5.78 17.84
CA ALA A 162 -2.33 5.73 18.53
C ALA A 162 -3.10 4.48 18.10
N SER A 163 -4.14 4.12 18.82
CA SER A 163 -4.99 2.97 18.51
C SER A 163 -6.41 3.43 18.25
N ILE A 164 -7.00 2.99 17.15
CA ILE A 164 -8.44 3.12 16.93
C ILE A 164 -9.10 1.90 17.58
N PRO A 165 -9.91 2.10 18.64
CA PRO A 165 -10.59 1.02 19.36
C PRO A 165 -11.74 0.41 18.54
N GLU A 166 -12.49 -0.51 19.13
CA GLU A 166 -13.78 -0.90 18.55
C GLU A 166 -14.78 0.26 18.61
N SER A 167 -15.48 0.48 17.50
CA SER A 167 -16.43 1.58 17.37
C SER A 167 -17.55 1.54 18.44
N ARG A 168 -18.01 0.33 18.77
CA ARG A 168 -19.01 0.14 19.83
C ARG A 168 -18.50 0.59 21.20
N ALA A 169 -17.29 0.19 21.56
CA ALA A 169 -16.67 0.59 22.82
C ALA A 169 -16.48 2.11 22.89
N LEU A 170 -15.99 2.71 21.81
CA LEU A 170 -15.84 4.16 21.74
C LEU A 170 -17.19 4.88 21.96
N ILE A 171 -18.27 4.43 21.31
CA ILE A 171 -19.61 5.03 21.47
C ILE A 171 -20.13 4.87 22.90
N GLU A 172 -19.95 3.70 23.52
CA GLU A 172 -20.43 3.42 24.90
C GLU A 172 -19.68 4.27 25.93
N ASP A 173 -18.38 4.47 25.77
CA ASP A 173 -17.51 5.20 26.70
C ASP A 173 -17.50 6.72 26.45
N HIS A 174 -17.87 7.17 25.24
CA HIS A 174 -17.83 8.59 24.91
C HIS A 174 -19.01 9.38 25.51
N PRO A 175 -18.78 10.56 26.14
CA PRO A 175 -19.84 11.34 26.79
C PRO A 175 -21.04 11.65 25.88
N TYR A 176 -20.80 11.83 24.60
CA TYR A 176 -21.83 12.18 23.61
C TYR A 176 -22.26 11.00 22.72
N GLY A 177 -21.79 9.79 22.98
CA GLY A 177 -22.03 8.63 22.11
C GLY A 177 -23.50 8.33 21.87
N ARG A 178 -24.33 8.35 22.94
CA ARG A 178 -25.79 8.16 22.81
C ARG A 178 -26.48 9.30 22.02
N ARG A 179 -26.04 10.53 22.21
CA ARG A 179 -26.60 11.71 21.52
C ARG A 179 -26.30 11.63 20.01
N VAL A 180 -25.05 11.31 19.63
CA VAL A 180 -24.66 11.20 18.23
C VAL A 180 -25.30 9.98 17.57
N SER A 181 -25.46 8.87 18.29
CA SER A 181 -26.22 7.72 17.80
C SER A 181 -27.70 8.06 17.54
N GLY A 182 -28.34 8.77 18.47
CA GLY A 182 -29.71 9.24 18.29
C GLY A 182 -29.85 10.19 17.10
N TRP A 183 -28.93 11.13 16.96
CA TRP A 183 -28.85 12.03 15.81
C TRP A 183 -28.70 11.23 14.49
N TYR A 184 -27.78 10.28 14.42
CA TYR A 184 -27.56 9.43 13.23
C TYR A 184 -28.86 8.83 12.72
N TRP A 185 -29.66 8.22 13.62
CA TRP A 185 -30.93 7.59 13.26
C TRP A 185 -32.00 8.61 12.91
N SER A 186 -32.07 9.71 13.62
CA SER A 186 -33.05 10.78 13.37
C SER A 186 -32.90 11.48 12.03
N GLN A 187 -31.65 11.56 11.53
CA GLN A 187 -31.34 12.13 10.22
C GLN A 187 -31.44 11.12 9.06
N GLY A 188 -31.73 9.86 9.34
CA GLY A 188 -31.84 8.83 8.30
C GLY A 188 -30.52 8.50 7.59
N ILE A 189 -29.37 8.76 8.25
CA ILE A 189 -28.01 8.56 7.68
C ILE A 189 -27.77 7.10 7.28
N GLU A 190 -28.44 6.14 7.95
CA GLU A 190 -28.33 4.72 7.62
C GLU A 190 -28.68 4.42 6.15
N LYS A 191 -29.71 5.09 5.61
CA LYS A 191 -30.04 4.94 4.19
C LYS A 191 -28.91 5.43 3.31
N THR A 192 -28.38 6.62 3.57
CA THR A 192 -27.24 7.18 2.82
C THR A 192 -26.01 6.28 2.91
N ARG A 193 -25.73 5.71 4.10
CA ARG A 193 -24.63 4.76 4.30
C ARG A 193 -24.81 3.52 3.43
N MET A 194 -25.98 2.92 3.45
CA MET A 194 -26.27 1.70 2.69
C MET A 194 -26.23 1.90 1.17
N GLU A 195 -26.61 3.08 0.70
CA GLU A 195 -26.59 3.44 -0.72
C GLU A 195 -25.18 3.85 -1.20
N SER A 196 -24.28 4.24 -0.30
CA SER A 196 -22.92 4.63 -0.66
C SER A 196 -22.02 3.41 -0.94
N PRO A 197 -21.36 3.33 -2.12
CA PRO A 197 -20.45 2.22 -2.46
C PRO A 197 -19.20 2.16 -1.58
N VAL A 198 -18.92 3.22 -0.84
CA VAL A 198 -17.79 3.30 0.10
C VAL A 198 -18.25 3.07 1.53
N LEU A 199 -19.28 3.80 1.99
CA LEU A 199 -19.74 3.73 3.38
C LEU A 199 -20.46 2.42 3.72
N CYS A 200 -21.07 1.74 2.75
CA CYS A 200 -21.74 0.46 3.00
C CYS A 200 -20.80 -0.65 3.53
N LYS A 201 -19.49 -0.44 3.42
CA LYS A 201 -18.46 -1.35 3.95
C LYS A 201 -18.22 -1.18 5.46
N TYR A 202 -18.70 -0.07 6.04
CA TYR A 202 -18.58 0.27 7.46
C TYR A 202 -19.91 -0.02 8.16
N SER A 203 -19.85 -0.40 9.43
CA SER A 203 -21.05 -0.49 10.26
C SER A 203 -21.56 0.91 10.57
N TRP A 204 -22.83 0.99 11.03
CA TRP A 204 -23.34 2.28 11.51
C TRP A 204 -22.56 2.79 12.73
N GLN A 205 -22.06 1.86 13.56
CA GLN A 205 -21.20 2.19 14.70
C GLN A 205 -19.89 2.85 14.21
N ASP A 206 -19.27 2.36 13.15
CA ASP A 206 -18.05 2.95 12.61
C ASP A 206 -18.29 4.39 12.15
N VAL A 207 -19.43 4.65 11.52
CA VAL A 207 -19.77 6.02 11.09
C VAL A 207 -20.01 6.92 12.29
N VAL A 208 -20.77 6.47 13.29
CA VAL A 208 -21.05 7.25 14.51
C VAL A 208 -19.76 7.53 15.29
N ALA A 209 -18.89 6.53 15.46
CA ALA A 209 -17.59 6.69 16.09
C ALA A 209 -16.72 7.69 15.31
N GLY A 210 -16.77 7.64 13.99
CA GLY A 210 -16.09 8.59 13.11
C GLY A 210 -16.59 10.03 13.28
N VAL A 211 -17.89 10.22 13.49
CA VAL A 211 -18.47 11.54 13.79
C VAL A 211 -18.02 12.06 15.16
N LEU A 212 -18.01 11.21 16.19
CA LEU A 212 -17.55 11.59 17.53
C LEU A 212 -16.11 12.12 17.51
N ILE A 213 -15.22 11.41 16.83
CA ILE A 213 -13.80 11.84 16.67
C ILE A 213 -13.75 13.20 15.96
N ALA A 214 -14.47 13.37 14.87
CA ALA A 214 -14.46 14.62 14.12
C ALA A 214 -15.03 15.78 14.92
N GLU A 215 -16.12 15.58 15.68
CA GLU A 215 -16.69 16.60 16.56
C GLU A 215 -15.71 17.05 17.64
N ASP A 216 -15.00 16.12 18.28
CA ASP A 216 -14.00 16.47 19.31
C ASP A 216 -12.85 17.31 18.74
N LEU A 217 -12.43 17.02 17.52
CA LEU A 217 -11.41 17.82 16.82
C LEU A 217 -11.95 19.22 16.47
N MET A 218 -13.16 19.30 15.96
CA MET A 218 -13.79 20.58 15.63
C MET A 218 -14.02 21.45 16.88
N MET A 219 -14.39 20.84 18.01
CA MET A 219 -14.48 21.55 19.29
C MET A 219 -13.14 22.11 19.77
N GLN A 220 -12.02 21.49 19.36
CA GLN A 220 -10.66 22.02 19.60
C GLN A 220 -10.23 23.08 18.57
N GLY A 221 -11.13 23.50 17.67
CA GLY A 221 -10.82 24.47 16.62
C GLY A 221 -9.94 23.93 15.48
N VAL A 222 -10.02 22.63 15.23
CA VAL A 222 -9.30 21.97 14.10
C VAL A 222 -10.15 22.09 12.83
N ASN A 223 -9.55 22.58 11.75
CA ASN A 223 -10.14 22.53 10.42
C ASN A 223 -9.91 21.15 9.80
N LEU A 224 -10.97 20.49 9.35
CA LEU A 224 -10.95 19.16 8.75
C LEU A 224 -11.08 19.19 7.22
N GLU A 225 -11.35 20.35 6.65
CA GLU A 225 -11.44 20.50 5.20
C GLU A 225 -10.09 20.23 4.52
N GLY A 226 -10.10 19.40 3.49
CA GLY A 226 -8.88 19.01 2.78
C GLY A 226 -7.98 18.02 3.54
N VAL A 227 -8.40 17.52 4.72
CA VAL A 227 -7.61 16.55 5.49
C VAL A 227 -7.98 15.12 5.06
N PRO A 228 -7.04 14.34 4.46
CA PRO A 228 -7.32 12.98 4.07
C PRO A 228 -7.79 12.10 5.24
N GLY A 229 -8.84 11.32 4.99
CA GLY A 229 -9.49 10.51 6.01
C GLY A 229 -10.76 11.14 6.58
N PHE A 230 -10.88 12.45 6.52
CA PHE A 230 -12.10 13.15 6.94
C PHE A 230 -13.01 13.42 5.74
N TYR A 231 -14.32 13.43 5.99
CA TYR A 231 -15.33 13.66 4.97
C TYR A 231 -16.58 14.27 5.62
N ARG A 232 -17.36 14.99 4.83
CA ARG A 232 -18.60 15.61 5.30
C ARG A 232 -19.74 14.58 5.21
N ILE A 233 -20.45 14.36 6.31
CA ILE A 233 -21.59 13.42 6.34
C ILE A 233 -22.92 14.14 6.19
N THR A 234 -23.01 15.37 6.71
CA THR A 234 -24.09 16.34 6.48
C THR A 234 -23.45 17.73 6.35
N ASP A 235 -24.25 18.76 6.03
CA ASP A 235 -23.74 20.12 5.85
C ASP A 235 -23.00 20.69 7.07
N ASP A 236 -23.35 20.22 8.26
CA ASP A 236 -22.81 20.68 9.55
C ASP A 236 -21.95 19.65 10.27
N LYS A 237 -21.81 18.43 9.74
CA LYS A 237 -21.15 17.31 10.40
C LYS A 237 -20.05 16.67 9.55
N TRP A 238 -18.90 16.47 10.18
CA TRP A 238 -17.78 15.70 9.64
C TRP A 238 -17.70 14.33 10.29
N ALA A 239 -17.05 13.40 9.61
CA ALA A 239 -16.68 12.11 10.16
C ALA A 239 -15.28 11.74 9.69
N ILE A 240 -14.55 10.93 10.45
CA ILE A 240 -13.35 10.27 9.99
C ILE A 240 -13.71 8.88 9.45
N ARG A 241 -13.03 8.46 8.41
CA ARG A 241 -13.11 7.08 7.92
C ARG A 241 -12.54 6.14 8.98
N TYR A 242 -13.41 5.40 9.64
CA TYR A 242 -13.07 4.54 10.76
C TYR A 242 -12.39 3.25 10.27
N GLU A 243 -11.20 2.98 10.75
CA GLU A 243 -10.46 1.77 10.40
C GLU A 243 -9.69 1.28 11.63
N ARG A 244 -10.16 0.21 12.24
CA ARG A 244 -9.56 -0.36 13.46
C ARG A 244 -8.10 -0.78 13.24
N GLY A 245 -7.24 -0.41 14.18
CA GLY A 245 -5.82 -0.75 14.15
C GLY A 245 -4.94 0.33 14.77
N MET A 246 -3.64 0.14 14.63
CA MET A 246 -2.63 1.08 15.09
C MET A 246 -2.37 2.16 14.03
N MET A 247 -2.61 3.41 14.38
CA MET A 247 -2.26 4.58 13.57
C MET A 247 -0.79 4.91 13.69
N ILE A 248 -0.12 5.07 12.57
CA ILE A 248 1.29 5.38 12.42
C ILE A 248 1.39 6.67 11.61
N PRO A 249 1.91 7.77 12.19
CA PRO A 249 2.04 9.03 11.46
C PRO A 249 3.09 8.93 10.35
N THR A 250 2.85 9.64 9.25
CA THR A 250 3.86 9.96 8.25
C THR A 250 4.35 11.36 8.53
N ILE A 251 5.63 11.51 8.85
CA ILE A 251 6.27 12.76 9.24
C ILE A 251 7.08 13.27 8.05
N SER A 252 6.90 14.54 7.66
CA SER A 252 7.69 15.18 6.59
C SER A 252 9.12 15.46 7.03
N TYR A 253 9.97 15.87 6.07
CA TYR A 253 11.34 16.30 6.36
C TYR A 253 11.39 17.49 7.37
N GLU A 254 10.37 18.33 7.37
CA GLU A 254 10.21 19.47 8.27
C GLU A 254 9.66 19.10 9.66
N GLY A 255 9.30 17.83 9.87
CA GLY A 255 8.77 17.33 11.14
C GLY A 255 7.24 17.40 11.29
N ASN A 256 6.51 17.85 10.26
CA ASN A 256 5.05 17.92 10.24
C ASN A 256 4.42 16.54 10.01
N ILE A 257 3.33 16.22 10.68
CA ILE A 257 2.54 15.00 10.40
C ILE A 257 1.67 15.26 9.17
N VAL A 258 1.99 14.62 8.06
CA VAL A 258 1.38 14.87 6.75
C VAL A 258 0.51 13.72 6.24
N GLY A 259 0.35 12.69 7.04
CA GLY A 259 -0.49 11.52 6.74
C GLY A 259 -0.52 10.54 7.89
N ILE A 260 -1.46 9.61 7.81
CA ILE A 260 -1.58 8.49 8.75
C ILE A 260 -1.65 7.19 7.97
N GLN A 261 -0.89 6.20 8.39
CA GLN A 261 -1.02 4.83 7.95
C GLN A 261 -1.59 3.99 9.09
N THR A 262 -2.66 3.24 8.84
CA THR A 262 -3.24 2.32 9.83
C THR A 262 -2.73 0.92 9.58
N ARG A 263 -2.04 0.34 10.57
CA ARG A 263 -1.75 -1.09 10.62
C ARG A 263 -2.95 -1.79 11.24
N ARG A 264 -3.70 -2.51 10.43
CA ARG A 264 -4.94 -3.19 10.83
C ARG A 264 -4.66 -4.34 11.78
N ASP A 265 -5.57 -4.57 12.71
CA ASP A 265 -5.53 -5.72 13.64
C ASP A 265 -5.75 -7.04 12.90
N SER A 266 -6.60 -7.02 11.86
CA SER A 266 -6.87 -8.16 10.99
C SER A 266 -6.44 -7.87 9.56
N THR A 267 -5.87 -8.87 8.88
CA THR A 267 -5.60 -8.77 7.45
C THR A 267 -6.89 -8.98 6.65
N THR A 268 -7.05 -8.25 5.54
CA THR A 268 -8.13 -8.54 4.59
C THR A 268 -7.91 -9.89 3.91
N LYS A 269 -8.95 -10.41 3.25
CA LYS A 269 -8.83 -11.60 2.37
C LYS A 269 -7.71 -11.45 1.32
N ASN A 270 -7.36 -10.23 0.94
CA ASN A 270 -6.28 -9.91 -0.01
C ASN A 270 -4.93 -9.66 0.67
N GLY A 271 -4.76 -9.96 1.96
CA GLY A 271 -3.50 -9.83 2.68
C GLY A 271 -3.07 -8.39 3.01
N LEU A 272 -3.90 -7.38 2.74
CA LEU A 272 -3.56 -5.99 3.04
C LEU A 272 -3.61 -5.74 4.54
N ARG A 273 -2.44 -5.44 5.10
CA ARG A 273 -2.25 -5.15 6.52
C ARG A 273 -2.15 -3.66 6.82
N TYR A 274 -1.67 -2.88 5.88
CA TYR A 274 -1.49 -1.45 6.03
C TYR A 274 -2.39 -0.68 5.07
N LEU A 275 -3.08 0.34 5.58
CA LEU A 275 -3.91 1.26 4.80
C LEU A 275 -3.51 2.69 5.10
N THR A 276 -3.36 3.51 4.06
CA THR A 276 -3.22 4.95 4.24
C THR A 276 -4.60 5.57 4.44
N LEU A 277 -4.73 6.38 5.47
CA LEU A 277 -5.96 7.08 5.80
C LEU A 277 -6.37 8.00 4.65
N SER A 278 -7.54 7.77 4.07
CA SER A 278 -8.03 8.43 2.87
C SER A 278 -9.56 8.45 2.87
N SER A 279 -10.15 9.55 2.46
CA SER A 279 -11.61 9.70 2.30
C SER A 279 -12.05 9.79 0.85
N LYS A 280 -11.21 9.35 -0.08
CA LYS A 280 -11.54 9.30 -1.51
C LYS A 280 -12.88 8.63 -1.78
N GLY A 281 -13.72 9.30 -2.58
CA GLY A 281 -15.05 8.80 -2.96
C GLY A 281 -16.14 9.07 -1.93
N LEU A 282 -15.85 9.82 -0.87
CA LEU A 282 -16.79 10.34 0.11
C LEU A 282 -17.03 11.84 -0.10
N PRO A 283 -18.17 12.40 0.34
CA PRO A 283 -18.46 13.82 0.17
C PRO A 283 -17.36 14.70 0.77
N GLU A 284 -16.84 15.65 0.00
CA GLU A 284 -15.68 16.50 0.34
C GLU A 284 -14.44 15.72 0.82
N GLY A 285 -14.41 14.43 0.53
CA GLY A 285 -13.32 13.55 0.93
C GLY A 285 -12.11 13.68 0.02
N VAL A 286 -10.92 13.65 0.61
CA VAL A 286 -9.64 13.84 -0.06
C VAL A 286 -8.87 12.53 -0.20
N THR A 287 -8.21 12.36 -1.33
CA THR A 287 -7.31 11.21 -1.56
C THR A 287 -6.04 11.41 -0.75
N ALA A 288 -5.65 10.39 0.03
CA ALA A 288 -4.36 10.39 0.68
C ALA A 288 -3.22 10.46 -0.35
N ASN A 289 -2.22 11.26 -0.05
CA ASN A 289 -0.99 11.26 -0.83
C ASN A 289 -0.07 10.13 -0.36
N ILE A 290 -0.21 8.95 -0.96
CA ILE A 290 0.61 7.78 -0.65
C ILE A 290 2.08 7.94 -1.06
N SER A 291 2.42 8.99 -1.80
CA SER A 291 3.79 9.28 -2.19
C SER A 291 4.56 10.06 -1.14
N ARG A 292 3.90 10.47 -0.04
CA ARG A 292 4.57 11.15 1.08
C ARG A 292 5.58 10.22 1.71
N THR A 293 6.75 10.76 1.97
CA THR A 293 7.89 10.05 2.55
C THR A 293 7.95 10.36 4.05
N HIS A 294 8.12 9.32 4.87
CA HIS A 294 8.29 9.49 6.30
C HIS A 294 9.77 9.74 6.61
N VAL A 295 10.07 10.83 7.31
CA VAL A 295 11.44 11.21 7.71
C VAL A 295 11.48 11.43 9.20
N VAL A 296 12.34 10.69 9.90
CA VAL A 296 12.55 10.82 11.34
C VAL A 296 14.04 10.86 11.66
N TYR A 297 14.42 11.65 12.64
CA TYR A 297 15.80 11.79 13.09
C TYR A 297 15.88 12.14 14.58
N ASN A 298 17.00 11.83 15.22
CA ASN A 298 17.17 11.97 16.67
C ASN A 298 17.79 13.29 17.11
N GLN A 299 18.24 14.13 16.20
CA GLN A 299 18.81 15.44 16.47
C GLN A 299 17.80 16.56 16.13
N LYS A 300 18.18 17.83 16.35
CA LYS A 300 17.34 18.98 16.00
C LYS A 300 17.19 19.16 14.48
N SER A 301 18.21 18.76 13.73
CA SER A 301 18.25 18.85 12.27
C SER A 301 19.22 17.81 11.71
N ILE A 302 19.07 17.46 10.46
CA ILE A 302 20.02 16.64 9.71
C ILE A 302 21.24 17.52 9.35
N SER A 303 22.45 16.99 9.49
CA SER A 303 23.73 17.64 9.22
C SER A 303 24.67 16.72 8.45
N GLU A 304 25.86 17.20 8.10
CA GLU A 304 26.91 16.41 7.44
C GLU A 304 27.36 15.17 8.23
N ASN A 305 27.16 15.17 9.54
CA ASN A 305 27.54 14.06 10.44
C ASN A 305 26.40 13.04 10.61
N THR A 306 25.22 13.32 10.08
CA THR A 306 24.04 12.45 10.23
C THR A 306 24.15 11.22 9.34
N GLN A 307 24.07 10.03 9.92
CA GLN A 307 23.96 8.78 9.19
C GLN A 307 22.54 8.59 8.68
N VAL A 308 22.34 8.65 7.37
CA VAL A 308 21.03 8.60 6.75
C VAL A 308 20.74 7.22 6.18
N TYR A 309 19.64 6.61 6.62
CA TYR A 309 19.18 5.31 6.14
C TYR A 309 17.86 5.44 5.40
N VAL A 310 17.66 4.64 4.34
CA VAL A 310 16.39 4.55 3.62
C VAL A 310 15.81 3.15 3.77
N THR A 311 14.55 3.04 4.19
CA THR A 311 13.86 1.76 4.45
C THR A 311 12.44 1.74 3.88
N GLU A 312 11.75 0.63 4.04
CA GLU A 312 10.36 0.43 3.64
C GLU A 312 9.43 0.56 4.85
N GLY A 313 8.50 1.50 4.80
CA GLY A 313 7.45 1.68 5.81
C GLY A 313 7.83 2.49 7.05
N PRO A 314 6.96 3.43 7.45
CA PRO A 314 7.19 4.33 8.60
C PRO A 314 7.51 3.58 9.90
N LEU A 315 6.74 2.54 10.23
CA LEU A 315 6.94 1.77 11.46
C LEU A 315 8.35 1.18 11.58
N LYS A 316 8.92 0.69 10.47
CA LYS A 316 10.29 0.16 10.47
C LYS A 316 11.31 1.26 10.74
N ALA A 317 11.10 2.44 10.15
CA ALA A 317 12.00 3.58 10.38
C ALA A 317 12.04 3.96 11.86
N ASP A 318 10.88 4.08 12.51
CA ASP A 318 10.82 4.42 13.93
C ASP A 318 11.53 3.37 14.80
N ILE A 319 11.35 2.07 14.50
CA ILE A 319 12.02 0.98 15.21
C ILE A 319 13.53 1.00 14.99
N ILE A 320 13.98 1.17 13.74
CA ILE A 320 15.42 1.24 13.41
C ILE A 320 16.05 2.45 14.10
N LEU A 321 15.41 3.63 14.06
CA LEU A 321 15.88 4.82 14.73
C LEU A 321 16.10 4.58 16.21
N TRP A 322 15.12 3.94 16.87
CA TRP A 322 15.21 3.60 18.29
C TRP A 322 16.41 2.68 18.58
N TYR A 323 16.65 1.64 17.76
CA TYR A 323 17.79 0.74 17.95
C TYR A 323 19.13 1.46 17.77
N LEU A 324 19.28 2.21 16.70
CA LEU A 324 20.56 2.86 16.37
C LEU A 324 20.90 3.97 17.37
N THR A 325 19.92 4.71 17.86
CA THR A 325 20.14 5.78 18.85
C THR A 325 20.49 5.26 20.23
N ARG A 326 19.92 4.11 20.63
CA ARG A 326 20.21 3.48 21.93
C ARG A 326 21.62 2.91 22.02
N GLN A 327 22.13 2.37 20.91
CA GLN A 327 23.40 1.64 20.92
C GLN A 327 24.64 2.53 20.79
N LYS A 328 24.58 3.68 20.17
CA LYS A 328 25.79 4.38 19.70
C LYS A 328 25.86 5.88 19.99
N ASN A 329 24.87 6.49 20.59
CA ASN A 329 24.83 7.97 20.66
C ASN A 329 25.02 8.63 19.27
N ALA A 330 24.63 7.92 18.21
CA ALA A 330 24.87 8.31 16.84
C ALA A 330 23.83 9.34 16.38
N ASP A 331 24.24 10.26 15.53
CA ASP A 331 23.36 11.15 14.81
C ASP A 331 22.78 10.38 13.61
N VAL A 332 21.48 10.09 13.64
CA VAL A 332 20.82 9.18 12.71
C VAL A 332 19.52 9.78 12.18
N ALA A 333 19.30 9.61 10.88
CA ALA A 333 18.04 9.91 10.23
C ALA A 333 17.55 8.70 9.42
N LEU A 334 16.26 8.45 9.44
CA LEU A 334 15.57 7.43 8.67
C LEU A 334 14.61 8.08 7.66
N ILE A 335 14.65 7.59 6.44
CA ILE A 335 13.75 7.94 5.35
C ILE A 335 12.97 6.67 5.00
N ALA A 336 11.67 6.68 5.17
CA ALA A 336 10.83 5.51 4.86
C ALA A 336 9.83 5.80 3.76
N LEU A 337 9.80 4.89 2.79
CA LEU A 337 8.84 4.92 1.69
C LEU A 337 7.57 4.15 2.09
N GLN A 338 6.40 4.66 1.73
CA GLN A 338 5.15 3.92 1.85
C GLN A 338 5.02 2.87 0.73
N GLY A 339 6.01 1.95 0.65
CA GLY A 339 6.23 1.00 -0.43
C GLY A 339 7.36 1.44 -1.37
N VAL A 340 8.18 0.49 -1.78
CA VAL A 340 9.47 0.70 -2.51
C VAL A 340 9.38 1.55 -3.78
N ASN A 341 8.20 1.61 -4.41
CA ASN A 341 7.97 2.37 -5.63
C ASN A 341 7.48 3.81 -5.39
N ASN A 342 7.19 4.20 -4.16
CA ASN A 342 6.66 5.53 -3.82
C ASN A 342 7.81 6.53 -3.61
N THR A 343 8.55 6.81 -4.66
CA THR A 343 9.79 7.60 -4.64
C THR A 343 9.62 9.05 -5.07
N LYS A 344 8.40 9.55 -5.21
CA LYS A 344 8.10 10.87 -5.80
C LYS A 344 8.79 12.03 -5.05
N GLU A 345 8.88 11.98 -3.73
CA GLU A 345 9.50 13.02 -2.90
C GLU A 345 11.03 12.84 -2.75
N ILE A 346 11.58 11.69 -3.13
CA ILE A 346 13.01 11.41 -2.96
C ILE A 346 13.91 12.46 -3.62
N PRO A 347 13.66 12.96 -4.83
CA PRO A 347 14.51 14.01 -5.43
C PRO A 347 14.58 15.27 -4.56
N ALA A 348 13.43 15.75 -4.06
CA ALA A 348 13.39 16.94 -3.19
C ALA A 348 14.07 16.70 -1.83
N ILE A 349 13.92 15.51 -1.26
CA ILE A 349 14.59 15.11 -0.02
C ILE A 349 16.11 15.00 -0.24
N ALA A 350 16.55 14.41 -1.35
CA ALA A 350 17.96 14.30 -1.69
C ALA A 350 18.61 15.69 -1.83
N GLU A 351 17.93 16.65 -2.46
CA GLU A 351 18.39 18.02 -2.53
C GLU A 351 18.55 18.67 -1.14
N LYS A 352 17.57 18.47 -0.24
CA LYS A 352 17.65 18.96 1.16
C LYS A 352 18.80 18.32 1.91
N LEU A 353 19.02 17.01 1.77
CA LEU A 353 20.14 16.30 2.36
C LEU A 353 21.49 16.82 1.86
N ARG A 354 21.63 17.01 0.55
CA ARG A 354 22.84 17.61 -0.02
C ARG A 354 23.11 19.01 0.57
N ASN A 355 22.07 19.83 0.69
CA ASN A 355 22.19 21.17 1.24
C ASN A 355 22.53 21.14 2.75
N ALA A 356 22.19 20.06 3.45
CA ALA A 356 22.59 19.80 4.83
C ALA A 356 24.01 19.19 4.95
N GLY A 357 24.72 18.99 3.83
CA GLY A 357 26.09 18.44 3.81
C GLY A 357 26.15 16.91 3.80
N VAL A 358 25.03 16.21 3.62
CA VAL A 358 25.01 14.74 3.56
C VAL A 358 25.51 14.28 2.18
N HIS A 359 26.53 13.43 2.17
CA HIS A 359 27.12 12.87 0.94
C HIS A 359 26.92 11.38 0.79
N GLU A 360 26.46 10.69 1.82
CA GLU A 360 26.30 9.25 1.85
C GLU A 360 24.95 8.86 2.47
N VAL A 361 24.29 7.88 1.86
CA VAL A 361 23.01 7.33 2.31
C VAL A 361 23.09 5.81 2.24
N TYR A 362 22.48 5.12 3.20
CA TYR A 362 22.47 3.67 3.32
C TYR A 362 21.08 3.13 2.98
N SER A 363 20.97 2.35 1.90
CA SER A 363 19.73 1.66 1.56
C SER A 363 19.58 0.40 2.41
N ALA A 364 18.64 0.46 3.34
CA ALA A 364 18.25 -0.62 4.24
C ALA A 364 16.90 -1.25 3.82
N PHE A 365 16.62 -1.36 2.52
CA PHE A 365 15.48 -2.11 2.02
C PHE A 365 15.58 -3.58 2.43
N ASP A 366 14.43 -4.22 2.63
CA ASP A 366 14.34 -5.63 3.03
C ASP A 366 15.28 -6.54 2.21
N MET A 367 15.82 -7.57 2.85
CA MET A 367 16.72 -8.53 2.20
C MET A 367 16.05 -9.29 1.04
N ASP A 368 14.74 -9.17 0.88
CA ASP A 368 14.06 -9.60 -0.35
C ASP A 368 14.69 -9.03 -1.62
N LYS A 369 15.38 -7.89 -1.55
CA LYS A 369 16.15 -7.34 -2.67
C LYS A 369 17.19 -8.30 -3.27
N CYS A 370 17.66 -9.26 -2.49
CA CYS A 370 18.59 -10.29 -2.98
C CYS A 370 17.89 -11.36 -3.82
N GLY A 371 16.59 -11.61 -3.61
CA GLY A 371 15.85 -12.66 -4.30
C GLY A 371 14.67 -12.18 -5.13
N ASN A 372 14.20 -10.94 -4.93
CA ASN A 372 13.06 -10.34 -5.63
C ASN A 372 13.53 -9.27 -6.61
N ILE A 373 13.32 -9.50 -7.89
CA ILE A 373 13.77 -8.61 -8.98
C ILE A 373 13.15 -7.21 -8.83
N SER A 374 11.86 -7.12 -8.48
CA SER A 374 11.18 -5.82 -8.35
C SER A 374 11.76 -4.97 -7.21
N VAL A 375 12.11 -5.58 -6.07
CA VAL A 375 12.75 -4.87 -4.95
C VAL A 375 14.17 -4.45 -5.31
N ALA A 376 14.93 -5.31 -6.01
CA ALA A 376 16.27 -4.99 -6.50
C ALA A 376 16.27 -3.83 -7.51
N GLU A 377 15.27 -3.78 -8.40
CA GLU A 377 15.09 -2.68 -9.34
C GLU A 377 14.71 -1.37 -8.65
N ALA A 378 13.85 -1.44 -7.62
CA ALA A 378 13.50 -0.27 -6.81
C ALA A 378 14.73 0.29 -6.08
N ASP A 379 15.58 -0.55 -5.48
CA ASP A 379 16.84 -0.13 -4.86
C ASP A 379 17.80 0.52 -5.88
N LYS A 380 17.88 -0.04 -7.07
CA LYS A 380 18.67 0.54 -8.17
C LYS A 380 18.12 1.90 -8.63
N ALA A 381 16.80 2.04 -8.69
CA ALA A 381 16.15 3.31 -9.04
C ALA A 381 16.40 4.38 -7.96
N LEU A 382 16.27 4.02 -6.69
CA LEU A 382 16.58 4.88 -5.54
C LEU A 382 18.02 5.43 -5.64
N ARG A 383 19.00 4.54 -5.87
CA ARG A 383 20.42 4.94 -6.02
C ARG A 383 20.63 5.94 -7.16
N LYS A 384 19.90 5.82 -8.27
CA LYS A 384 19.99 6.79 -9.37
C LYS A 384 19.43 8.15 -8.99
N MET A 385 18.39 8.22 -8.15
CA MET A 385 17.80 9.49 -7.71
C MET A 385 18.77 10.25 -6.82
N PHE A 386 19.35 9.61 -5.82
CA PHE A 386 20.32 10.24 -4.92
C PHE A 386 21.63 10.66 -5.66
N ARG A 387 22.10 9.86 -6.61
CA ARG A 387 23.28 10.19 -7.41
C ARG A 387 23.13 11.46 -8.24
N LYS A 388 21.92 11.81 -8.65
CA LYS A 388 21.66 13.10 -9.35
C LYS A 388 22.00 14.30 -8.46
N GLU A 389 21.84 14.13 -7.16
CA GLU A 389 22.18 15.12 -6.15
C GLU A 389 23.58 14.91 -5.57
N LEU A 390 24.45 14.17 -6.24
CA LEU A 390 25.83 13.86 -5.82
C LEU A 390 25.94 13.14 -4.48
N ILE A 391 24.90 12.40 -4.08
CA ILE A 391 24.87 11.58 -2.87
C ILE A 391 25.16 10.13 -3.25
N ASN A 392 26.14 9.52 -2.61
CA ASN A 392 26.44 8.10 -2.75
C ASN A 392 25.44 7.27 -1.96
N VAL A 393 24.94 6.18 -2.55
CA VAL A 393 24.07 5.25 -1.87
C VAL A 393 24.72 3.88 -1.78
N TYR A 394 24.87 3.42 -0.54
CA TYR A 394 25.40 2.09 -0.21
C TYR A 394 24.23 1.14 0.08
N THR A 395 24.10 0.08 -0.70
CA THR A 395 23.11 -0.97 -0.42
C THR A 395 23.61 -1.81 0.75
N MET A 396 22.89 -1.79 1.85
CA MET A 396 23.21 -2.61 3.02
C MET A 396 22.75 -4.05 2.78
N VAL A 397 23.56 -4.98 3.24
CA VAL A 397 23.24 -6.41 3.33
C VAL A 397 23.62 -6.92 4.71
N TRP A 398 22.89 -7.87 5.22
CA TRP A 398 23.06 -8.47 6.54
C TRP A 398 22.78 -9.96 6.52
N ASP A 399 22.95 -10.63 7.68
CA ASP A 399 22.70 -12.05 7.85
C ASP A 399 23.56 -12.93 6.91
N PRO A 400 24.91 -12.86 7.00
CA PRO A 400 25.81 -13.58 6.08
C PRO A 400 25.72 -15.10 6.19
N GLU A 401 25.32 -15.63 7.36
CA GLU A 401 25.16 -17.08 7.55
C GLU A 401 23.99 -17.58 6.70
N TYR A 402 22.83 -16.93 6.81
CA TYR A 402 21.70 -17.30 5.98
C TYR A 402 21.94 -17.05 4.48
N ALA A 403 22.71 -16.01 4.14
CA ALA A 403 23.11 -15.79 2.74
C ALA A 403 23.87 -16.99 2.16
N LYS A 404 24.81 -17.59 2.92
CA LYS A 404 25.53 -18.80 2.50
C LYS A 404 24.59 -20.00 2.33
N GLU A 405 23.71 -20.22 3.28
CA GLU A 405 22.72 -21.30 3.22
C GLU A 405 21.81 -21.14 1.99
N LYS A 406 21.25 -19.94 1.80
CA LYS A 406 20.36 -19.64 0.69
C LYS A 406 21.04 -19.76 -0.67
N ARG A 407 22.29 -19.29 -0.77
CA ARG A 407 23.10 -19.47 -1.98
C ARG A 407 23.29 -20.94 -2.30
N ALA A 408 23.67 -21.76 -1.32
CA ALA A 408 23.89 -23.21 -1.52
C ALA A 408 22.59 -23.90 -1.97
N GLU A 409 21.45 -23.56 -1.36
CA GLU A 409 20.11 -24.05 -1.76
C GLU A 409 19.83 -23.72 -3.25
N LEU A 410 20.06 -22.47 -3.66
CA LEU A 410 19.78 -22.03 -5.04
C LEU A 410 20.74 -22.65 -6.06
N ILE A 411 22.00 -22.88 -5.69
CA ILE A 411 22.96 -23.60 -6.54
C ILE A 411 22.49 -25.04 -6.74
N SER A 412 22.15 -25.76 -5.67
CA SER A 412 21.64 -27.13 -5.77
C SER A 412 20.37 -27.22 -6.63
N LEU A 413 19.47 -26.21 -6.50
CA LEU A 413 18.28 -26.15 -7.32
C LEU A 413 18.61 -25.91 -8.81
N ALA A 414 19.59 -25.05 -9.10
CA ALA A 414 20.04 -24.80 -10.45
C ALA A 414 20.70 -26.08 -11.08
N GLU A 415 21.58 -26.75 -10.33
CA GLU A 415 22.20 -28.00 -10.73
C GLU A 415 21.17 -29.11 -10.99
N GLY A 416 20.19 -29.27 -10.13
CA GLY A 416 19.09 -30.22 -10.29
C GLY A 416 18.19 -29.95 -11.50
N ASN A 417 18.31 -28.79 -12.13
CA ASN A 417 17.60 -28.39 -13.35
C ASN A 417 18.53 -28.21 -14.55
N ASP A 418 19.75 -28.75 -14.50
CA ASP A 418 20.78 -28.65 -15.55
C ASP A 418 21.10 -27.20 -15.95
N ILE A 419 21.12 -26.29 -14.99
CA ILE A 419 21.43 -24.87 -15.20
C ILE A 419 22.87 -24.61 -14.77
N PRO A 420 23.82 -24.36 -15.71
CA PRO A 420 25.17 -24.00 -15.36
C PRO A 420 25.20 -22.61 -14.66
N PHE A 421 25.95 -22.53 -13.55
CA PHE A 421 26.09 -21.28 -12.80
C PHE A 421 27.58 -21.07 -12.43
N LEU A 422 28.10 -19.90 -12.79
CA LEU A 422 29.45 -19.48 -12.41
C LEU A 422 29.34 -18.52 -11.21
N THR A 423 29.88 -18.93 -10.08
CA THR A 423 29.89 -18.16 -8.85
C THR A 423 30.75 -16.89 -8.97
N SER A 424 30.30 -15.79 -8.37
CA SER A 424 31.05 -14.53 -8.29
C SER A 424 31.96 -14.45 -7.04
N GLY A 425 31.82 -15.39 -6.11
CA GLY A 425 32.46 -15.32 -4.78
C GLY A 425 31.76 -14.41 -3.77
N ASN A 426 30.63 -13.78 -4.13
CA ASN A 426 29.82 -12.98 -3.24
C ASN A 426 28.42 -13.59 -3.14
N ASP A 427 28.05 -14.06 -1.94
CA ASP A 427 26.81 -14.80 -1.70
C ASP A 427 25.57 -14.02 -2.13
N TYR A 428 25.47 -12.73 -1.78
CA TYR A 428 24.33 -11.89 -2.12
C TYR A 428 24.19 -11.62 -3.62
N VAL A 429 25.32 -11.46 -4.32
CA VAL A 429 25.34 -11.30 -5.79
C VAL A 429 24.90 -12.59 -6.47
N ASP A 430 25.40 -13.72 -5.98
CA ASP A 430 25.06 -15.03 -6.53
C ASP A 430 23.58 -15.37 -6.32
N ILE A 431 23.00 -15.10 -5.14
CA ILE A 431 21.57 -15.22 -4.88
C ILE A 431 20.77 -14.41 -5.90
N GLY A 432 21.13 -13.15 -6.13
CA GLY A 432 20.43 -12.29 -7.08
C GLY A 432 20.48 -12.81 -8.52
N LYS A 433 21.63 -13.30 -8.97
CA LYS A 433 21.80 -13.89 -10.31
C LYS A 433 20.99 -15.18 -10.46
N LEU A 434 21.08 -16.08 -9.48
CA LEU A 434 20.32 -17.34 -9.46
C LEU A 434 18.81 -17.08 -9.45
N ALA A 435 18.34 -16.15 -8.61
CA ALA A 435 16.95 -15.75 -8.58
C ALA A 435 16.43 -15.28 -9.94
N GLN A 436 17.22 -14.48 -10.67
CA GLN A 436 16.87 -14.04 -12.03
C GLN A 436 16.81 -15.20 -13.03
N ILE A 437 17.77 -16.12 -12.97
CA ILE A 437 17.81 -17.28 -13.87
C ILE A 437 16.62 -18.21 -13.60
N LEU A 438 16.37 -18.55 -12.33
CA LEU A 438 15.28 -19.42 -11.93
C LEU A 438 13.92 -18.82 -12.27
N THR A 439 13.73 -17.50 -12.05
CA THR A 439 12.50 -16.79 -12.45
C THR A 439 12.26 -16.89 -13.96
N LYS A 440 13.29 -16.65 -14.77
CA LYS A 440 13.19 -16.75 -16.24
C LYS A 440 12.85 -18.16 -16.72
N ARG A 441 13.21 -19.17 -15.94
CA ARG A 441 12.93 -20.59 -16.23
C ARG A 441 11.63 -21.07 -15.55
N HIS A 442 10.88 -20.19 -14.89
CA HIS A 442 9.65 -20.51 -14.14
C HIS A 442 9.86 -21.57 -13.04
N ILE A 443 11.05 -21.62 -12.47
CA ILE A 443 11.39 -22.52 -11.36
C ILE A 443 11.12 -21.79 -10.04
N GLU A 444 10.35 -22.42 -9.15
CA GLU A 444 10.02 -21.86 -7.86
C GLU A 444 11.20 -22.02 -6.88
N TYR A 445 11.64 -20.94 -6.24
CA TYR A 445 12.78 -20.91 -5.32
C TYR A 445 12.53 -20.10 -4.05
N ASN A 446 11.35 -19.54 -3.91
CA ASN A 446 11.00 -18.59 -2.85
C ASN A 446 10.00 -19.15 -1.84
N VAL A 447 10.07 -20.46 -1.63
CA VAL A 447 9.18 -21.18 -0.72
C VAL A 447 9.95 -21.57 0.53
N LEU A 448 9.43 -21.22 1.70
CA LEU A 448 9.90 -21.72 2.98
C LEU A 448 8.84 -22.62 3.62
N HIS A 449 9.27 -23.78 4.09
CA HIS A 449 8.44 -24.71 4.85
C HIS A 449 8.78 -24.57 6.33
N LYS A 450 7.87 -24.03 7.13
CA LYS A 450 8.04 -23.89 8.59
C LYS A 450 6.81 -24.42 9.31
N ASN A 451 7.00 -25.38 10.21
CA ASN A 451 5.94 -25.96 11.03
C ASN A 451 4.71 -26.45 10.24
N GLY A 452 4.93 -27.09 9.09
CA GLY A 452 3.86 -27.57 8.21
C GLY A 452 3.15 -26.48 7.39
N ILE A 453 3.58 -25.22 7.48
CA ILE A 453 3.06 -24.10 6.70
C ILE A 453 4.07 -23.73 5.61
N THR A 454 3.58 -23.63 4.38
CA THR A 454 4.37 -23.15 3.24
C THR A 454 4.17 -21.64 3.09
N VAL A 455 5.25 -20.87 3.16
CA VAL A 455 5.23 -19.41 3.01
C VAL A 455 6.09 -19.02 1.82
N LYS A 456 5.55 -18.20 0.92
CA LYS A 456 6.35 -17.57 -0.16
C LYS A 456 7.12 -16.39 0.42
N THR A 457 8.45 -16.49 0.39
CA THR A 457 9.35 -15.41 0.82
C THR A 457 10.71 -15.56 0.14
N HIS A 458 11.35 -14.44 -0.14
CA HIS A 458 12.70 -14.42 -0.74
C HIS A 458 13.81 -14.38 0.32
N TRP A 459 13.45 -14.18 1.58
CA TRP A 459 14.36 -14.17 2.72
C TRP A 459 13.66 -14.67 3.97
N ARG A 460 14.40 -15.18 4.96
CA ARG A 460 13.79 -15.64 6.22
C ARG A 460 13.14 -14.47 6.97
N PRO A 461 11.95 -14.65 7.56
CA PRO A 461 11.20 -13.57 8.19
C PRO A 461 11.93 -12.90 9.36
N GLU A 462 12.73 -13.66 10.11
CA GLU A 462 13.42 -13.24 11.34
C GLU A 462 14.50 -12.18 11.09
N THR A 463 15.02 -12.12 9.88
CA THR A 463 16.07 -11.16 9.49
C THR A 463 15.78 -10.48 8.15
N LYS A 464 14.52 -10.47 7.74
CA LYS A 464 14.10 -9.90 6.47
C LYS A 464 14.26 -8.38 6.44
N GLY A 465 13.71 -7.67 7.42
CA GLY A 465 13.86 -6.25 7.62
C GLY A 465 15.12 -5.91 8.42
N TYR A 466 15.64 -4.71 8.25
CA TYR A 466 16.77 -4.27 9.07
C TYR A 466 16.37 -4.11 10.55
N ASP A 467 15.13 -3.72 10.82
CA ASP A 467 14.53 -3.73 12.17
C ASP A 467 14.49 -5.13 12.77
N ASP A 468 14.07 -6.14 12.00
CA ASP A 468 14.04 -7.54 12.45
C ASP A 468 15.46 -8.06 12.75
N TYR A 469 16.44 -7.72 11.92
CA TYR A 469 17.85 -8.07 12.13
C TYR A 469 18.45 -7.41 13.36
N LEU A 470 18.20 -6.11 13.59
CA LEU A 470 18.64 -5.41 14.80
C LEU A 470 18.03 -6.02 16.06
N HIS A 471 16.77 -6.44 15.99
CA HIS A 471 16.11 -7.17 17.07
C HIS A 471 16.80 -8.51 17.37
N ALA A 472 17.06 -9.30 16.32
CA ALA A 472 17.76 -10.59 16.48
C ALA A 472 19.15 -10.44 17.10
N LEU A 473 19.90 -9.39 16.74
CA LEU A 473 21.23 -9.10 17.33
C LEU A 473 21.17 -8.65 18.80
N SER A 474 20.05 -8.08 19.24
CA SER A 474 19.93 -7.55 20.61
C SER A 474 19.82 -8.64 21.67
N GLY A 475 19.56 -9.89 21.28
CA GLY A 475 19.47 -11.04 22.18
C GLY A 475 18.27 -10.98 23.14
N VAL A 476 17.26 -10.14 22.86
CA VAL A 476 16.04 -9.96 23.66
C VAL A 476 14.91 -10.81 23.09
#